data_443f0e71f503079b2813f82b080f2ffc
#
_entry.id   443f0e71f503079b2813f82b080f2ffc
#
_cell.length_a   1.000
_cell.length_b   1.000
_cell.length_c   1.000
_cell.angle_alpha   90.00
_cell.angle_beta   90.00
_cell.angle_gamma   90.00
#
_symmetry.space_group_name_H-M   'P 1'
#
loop_
_entity.id
_entity.type
_entity.pdbx_description
1 polymer ?
#
loop_
_entity_poly.entity_id
_entity_poly.type
_entity_poly.pdbx_seq_one_letter_code
_entity_poly.pdbx_strand_id
1 'polypeptide(L)'
;MSFLTIALPSLDDALIQGITQGFLTPSMFHGFKPCKRGGMLPAFMAGFFRNVFEDNGWLKETPCIHSIRAIRQVTRLFKKVELPCSAARIKRAYERYVSNDQSISGCLDSGSDVWNFVRNIACYLWADLEGLSGALYCAPGVFGSGATAERLAFNERHSIRQWPRRGDESFPASFHTSHSEGGSELYDSLDLLEEEEEMPARVVQVPKTLKTPRTISVEPSYMMLRQQSIAKPLMDLLENGYLGFRSIRFTDQTVNRELARIGSIDGSLSTIDLSDASDLVSLDVVKMIFESCPSFLQFLLDSRTSRAQLPDNSVITLRKFASMGSALCFPIEAMVFFTIAIASMIHQSGRGPSKYKLEQLSKQIAVYGDDIIVPTETADGVMDWLEAFGLRVNHDKSFTKGFFRESCGGDYYRGEDITPSYCRQWANSI
;
A
#
# COMPACT_ATOMS: atom_id res chain seq x y z
N MET A 1 27.10 4.90 -10.21
CA MET A 1 25.86 4.87 -9.40
C MET A 1 24.77 5.78 -9.96
N SER A 2 25.00 7.09 -10.21
CA SER A 2 23.95 7.99 -10.76
C SER A 2 23.35 7.51 -12.10
N PHE A 3 24.13 6.86 -12.96
CA PHE A 3 23.63 6.32 -14.21
C PHE A 3 22.56 5.22 -13.98
N LEU A 4 22.82 4.27 -13.08
CA LEU A 4 21.89 3.17 -12.76
C LEU A 4 20.67 3.62 -11.93
N THR A 5 20.83 4.65 -11.11
CA THR A 5 19.79 5.07 -10.15
C THR A 5 18.92 6.23 -10.64
N ILE A 6 19.41 6.99 -11.62
CA ILE A 6 18.73 8.21 -12.10
C ILE A 6 18.53 8.14 -13.61
N ALA A 7 19.63 8.02 -14.39
CA ALA A 7 19.54 8.15 -15.84
C ALA A 7 18.75 7.00 -16.49
N LEU A 8 19.11 5.74 -16.24
CA LEU A 8 18.37 4.60 -16.82
C LEU A 8 16.89 4.58 -16.43
N PRO A 9 16.51 4.74 -15.14
CA PRO A 9 15.10 4.82 -14.78
C PRO A 9 14.35 5.98 -15.45
N SER A 10 14.99 7.17 -15.60
CA SER A 10 14.32 8.31 -16.27
C SER A 10 14.04 8.04 -17.74
N LEU A 11 14.86 7.22 -18.41
CA LEU A 11 14.59 6.81 -19.78
C LEU A 11 13.40 5.85 -19.90
N ASP A 12 13.22 4.95 -18.94
CA ASP A 12 12.03 4.11 -18.86
C ASP A 12 10.77 4.95 -18.55
N ASP A 13 10.89 5.89 -17.60
CA ASP A 13 9.78 6.80 -17.27
C ASP A 13 9.36 7.60 -18.51
N ALA A 14 10.34 8.10 -19.31
CA ALA A 14 10.07 8.76 -20.59
C ALA A 14 9.39 7.86 -21.61
N LEU A 15 9.81 6.60 -21.71
CA LEU A 15 9.13 5.61 -22.58
C LEU A 15 7.67 5.44 -22.17
N ILE A 16 7.42 5.20 -20.88
CA ILE A 16 6.06 4.98 -20.36
C ILE A 16 5.20 6.23 -20.58
N GLN A 17 5.70 7.41 -20.25
CA GLN A 17 4.99 8.67 -20.54
C GLN A 17 4.69 8.82 -22.02
N GLY A 18 5.68 8.55 -22.88
CA GLY A 18 5.52 8.64 -24.32
C GLY A 18 4.46 7.72 -24.88
N ILE A 19 4.42 6.45 -24.48
CA ILE A 19 3.40 5.49 -24.94
C ILE A 19 2.01 5.74 -24.32
N THR A 20 1.96 6.42 -23.17
CA THR A 20 0.71 6.80 -22.49
C THR A 20 0.10 8.06 -23.08
N GLN A 21 0.94 9.07 -23.36
CA GLN A 21 0.51 10.37 -23.87
C GLN A 21 0.42 10.43 -25.41
N GLY A 22 1.03 9.46 -26.10
CA GLY A 22 1.07 9.40 -27.57
C GLY A 22 2.23 10.16 -28.21
N PHE A 23 3.15 10.74 -27.43
CA PHE A 23 4.31 11.45 -27.95
C PHE A 23 5.48 11.46 -26.95
N LEU A 24 6.70 11.57 -27.48
CA LEU A 24 7.96 11.66 -26.71
C LEU A 24 8.64 13.00 -26.99
N THR A 25 9.17 13.65 -25.94
CA THR A 25 9.93 14.89 -26.05
C THR A 25 11.28 14.80 -25.32
N PRO A 26 12.28 15.63 -25.71
CA PRO A 26 13.58 15.63 -25.03
C PRO A 26 13.53 15.99 -23.55
N SER A 27 12.51 16.72 -23.09
CA SER A 27 12.29 17.04 -21.67
C SER A 27 11.93 15.83 -20.82
N MET A 28 11.43 14.74 -21.41
CA MET A 28 11.05 13.51 -20.70
C MET A 28 12.27 12.64 -20.34
N PHE A 29 13.33 12.62 -21.18
CA PHE A 29 14.50 11.76 -20.96
C PHE A 29 15.71 12.52 -20.42
N HIS A 30 15.59 13.03 -19.20
CA HIS A 30 16.67 13.73 -18.52
C HIS A 30 17.95 12.89 -18.40
N GLY A 31 19.10 13.51 -18.75
CA GLY A 31 20.42 12.87 -18.69
C GLY A 31 20.82 12.13 -19.97
N PHE A 32 19.99 12.08 -20.99
CA PHE A 32 20.33 11.54 -22.31
C PHE A 32 20.27 12.62 -23.37
N LYS A 33 21.22 12.53 -24.33
CA LYS A 33 21.24 13.45 -25.50
C LYS A 33 20.25 12.95 -26.55
N PRO A 34 19.59 13.86 -27.30
CA PRO A 34 18.81 13.47 -28.49
C PRO A 34 19.73 12.90 -29.57
N CYS A 35 19.18 12.05 -30.46
CA CYS A 35 19.90 11.47 -31.61
C CYS A 35 20.51 12.51 -32.54
N LYS A 36 19.80 13.62 -32.74
CA LYS A 36 20.20 14.77 -33.58
C LYS A 36 19.96 16.05 -32.77
N ARG A 37 20.69 17.13 -33.14
CA ARG A 37 20.40 18.46 -32.59
C ARG A 37 18.93 18.82 -32.92
N GLY A 38 18.13 19.06 -31.88
CA GLY A 38 16.70 19.32 -32.04
C GLY A 38 15.82 18.07 -32.33
N GLY A 39 16.39 16.85 -32.27
CA GLY A 39 15.63 15.60 -32.43
C GLY A 39 14.82 15.24 -31.20
N MET A 40 13.72 14.49 -31.37
CA MET A 40 12.80 14.09 -30.31
C MET A 40 13.17 12.76 -29.65
N LEU A 41 13.99 11.93 -30.29
CA LEU A 41 14.35 10.61 -29.79
C LEU A 41 15.71 10.61 -29.06
N PRO A 42 15.89 9.83 -27.97
CA PRO A 42 17.17 9.71 -27.29
C PRO A 42 18.21 8.98 -28.17
N ALA A 43 19.49 9.41 -28.09
CA ALA A 43 20.58 8.75 -28.78
C ALA A 43 20.85 7.33 -28.22
N PHE A 44 20.71 7.15 -26.91
CA PHE A 44 20.84 5.84 -26.29
C PHE A 44 19.65 4.96 -26.64
N MET A 45 19.90 3.78 -27.17
CA MET A 45 18.90 2.84 -27.69
C MET A 45 18.03 3.40 -28.83
N ALA A 46 18.53 4.37 -29.60
CA ALA A 46 17.78 5.04 -30.67
C ALA A 46 17.08 4.11 -31.66
N GLY A 47 17.72 2.97 -32.03
CA GLY A 47 17.11 1.98 -32.91
C GLY A 47 15.81 1.38 -32.36
N PHE A 48 15.77 1.09 -31.06
CA PHE A 48 14.58 0.57 -30.41
C PHE A 48 13.49 1.67 -30.29
N PHE A 49 13.88 2.91 -29.94
CA PHE A 49 12.94 4.03 -29.86
C PHE A 49 12.30 4.33 -31.22
N ARG A 50 13.03 4.24 -32.34
CA ARG A 50 12.47 4.39 -33.70
C ARG A 50 11.46 3.32 -34.08
N ASN A 51 11.49 2.17 -33.45
CA ASN A 51 10.46 1.12 -33.65
C ASN A 51 9.16 1.42 -32.88
N VAL A 52 9.20 2.35 -31.93
CA VAL A 52 8.07 2.73 -31.07
C VAL A 52 7.50 4.09 -31.47
N PHE A 53 8.39 5.06 -31.75
CA PHE A 53 8.03 6.44 -32.10
C PHE A 53 8.53 6.82 -33.48
N GLU A 54 7.86 7.78 -34.11
CA GLU A 54 8.35 8.45 -35.31
C GLU A 54 9.50 9.41 -34.96
N ASP A 55 10.29 9.84 -35.96
CA ASP A 55 11.43 10.76 -35.75
C ASP A 55 11.01 12.12 -35.15
N ASN A 56 9.75 12.53 -35.33
CA ASN A 56 9.14 13.72 -34.73
C ASN A 56 8.63 13.51 -33.31
N GLY A 57 8.80 12.31 -32.73
CA GLY A 57 8.39 11.96 -31.38
C GLY A 57 6.98 11.40 -31.22
N TRP A 58 6.13 11.40 -32.26
CA TRP A 58 4.82 10.80 -32.16
C TRP A 58 4.88 9.28 -32.04
N LEU A 59 4.00 8.72 -31.21
CA LEU A 59 3.82 7.28 -31.06
C LEU A 59 3.34 6.69 -32.39
N LYS A 60 3.97 5.63 -32.84
CA LYS A 60 3.53 4.91 -34.04
C LYS A 60 2.15 4.29 -33.83
N GLU A 61 1.38 4.16 -34.88
CA GLU A 61 0.09 3.49 -34.85
C GLU A 61 0.22 2.02 -34.38
N THR A 62 1.27 1.34 -34.85
CA THR A 62 1.65 -0.02 -34.45
C THR A 62 3.05 -0.04 -33.84
N PRO A 63 3.23 0.38 -32.57
CA PRO A 63 4.53 0.38 -31.92
C PRO A 63 5.02 -1.05 -31.67
N CYS A 64 6.31 -1.27 -31.86
CA CYS A 64 6.91 -2.60 -31.70
C CYS A 64 7.03 -2.99 -30.22
N ILE A 65 6.24 -3.95 -29.77
CA ILE A 65 6.21 -4.46 -28.39
C ILE A 65 7.57 -5.02 -27.96
N HIS A 66 8.28 -5.75 -28.85
CA HIS A 66 9.60 -6.27 -28.55
C HIS A 66 10.61 -5.17 -28.26
N SER A 67 10.51 -4.02 -28.94
CA SER A 67 11.36 -2.86 -28.70
C SER A 67 11.02 -2.20 -27.36
N ILE A 68 9.75 -2.11 -26.97
CA ILE A 68 9.30 -1.64 -25.65
C ILE A 68 9.89 -2.56 -24.56
N ARG A 69 9.72 -3.88 -24.67
CA ARG A 69 10.30 -4.86 -23.75
C ARG A 69 11.82 -4.72 -23.61
N ALA A 70 12.54 -4.58 -24.76
CA ALA A 70 13.99 -4.42 -24.76
C ALA A 70 14.46 -3.15 -24.05
N ILE A 71 13.81 -2.00 -24.30
CA ILE A 71 14.13 -0.76 -23.60
C ILE A 71 13.90 -0.93 -22.10
N ARG A 72 12.75 -1.43 -21.69
CA ARG A 72 12.41 -1.65 -20.28
C ARG A 72 13.34 -2.64 -19.60
N GLN A 73 13.70 -3.73 -20.26
CA GLN A 73 14.62 -4.73 -19.72
C GLN A 73 16.00 -4.12 -19.42
N VAL A 74 16.54 -3.31 -20.32
CA VAL A 74 17.84 -2.64 -20.13
C VAL A 74 17.76 -1.56 -19.04
N THR A 75 16.71 -0.74 -19.05
CA THR A 75 16.58 0.42 -18.16
C THR A 75 16.23 0.03 -16.72
N ARG A 76 15.52 -1.08 -16.53
CA ARG A 76 15.01 -1.53 -15.22
C ARG A 76 15.78 -2.70 -14.60
N LEU A 77 16.68 -3.36 -15.33
CA LEU A 77 17.39 -4.56 -14.87
C LEU A 77 17.95 -4.42 -13.44
N PHE A 78 18.58 -3.29 -13.12
CA PHE A 78 19.22 -3.05 -11.83
C PHE A 78 18.36 -2.26 -10.83
N LYS A 79 17.09 -1.99 -11.12
CA LYS A 79 16.19 -1.19 -10.25
C LYS A 79 16.08 -1.76 -8.84
N LYS A 80 16.05 -3.09 -8.72
CA LYS A 80 15.80 -3.81 -7.45
C LYS A 80 17.07 -4.42 -6.83
N VAL A 81 18.26 -4.03 -7.26
CA VAL A 81 19.51 -4.49 -6.65
C VAL A 81 19.57 -4.00 -5.20
N GLU A 82 19.78 -4.92 -4.27
CA GLU A 82 19.88 -4.65 -2.84
C GLU A 82 21.29 -4.21 -2.48
N LEU A 83 21.51 -2.91 -2.43
CA LEU A 83 22.74 -2.29 -1.97
C LEU A 83 22.45 -1.35 -0.80
N PRO A 84 23.40 -1.19 0.15
CA PRO A 84 23.24 -0.25 1.24
C PRO A 84 22.99 1.17 0.74
N CYS A 85 21.96 1.82 1.29
CA CYS A 85 21.68 3.22 1.00
C CYS A 85 22.70 4.14 1.71
N SER A 86 22.99 5.30 1.12
CA SER A 86 23.82 6.31 1.78
C SER A 86 23.12 6.87 3.03
N ALA A 87 23.91 7.28 4.03
CA ALA A 87 23.38 7.88 5.27
C ALA A 87 22.42 9.06 5.00
N ALA A 88 22.70 9.88 3.98
CA ALA A 88 21.84 11.00 3.59
C ALA A 88 20.47 10.54 3.04
N ARG A 89 20.41 9.39 2.36
CA ARG A 89 19.13 8.81 1.88
C ARG A 89 18.34 8.19 3.02
N ILE A 90 19.03 7.52 3.93
CA ILE A 90 18.43 6.96 5.16
C ILE A 90 17.83 8.09 6.00
N LYS A 91 18.59 9.16 6.25
CA LYS A 91 18.10 10.33 7.00
C LYS A 91 16.82 10.92 6.38
N ARG A 92 16.85 11.17 5.06
CA ARG A 92 15.66 11.68 4.34
C ARG A 92 14.45 10.74 4.43
N ALA A 93 14.65 9.43 4.47
CA ALA A 93 13.54 8.49 4.62
C ALA A 93 12.90 8.56 6.01
N TYR A 94 13.69 8.79 7.08
CA TYR A 94 13.15 9.04 8.42
C TYR A 94 12.44 10.41 8.50
N GLU A 95 13.03 11.46 7.94
CA GLU A 95 12.41 12.78 7.86
C GLU A 95 11.06 12.72 7.13
N ARG A 96 10.98 11.95 6.04
CA ARG A 96 9.72 11.71 5.30
C ARG A 96 8.70 10.97 6.14
N TYR A 97 9.09 9.94 6.87
CA TYR A 97 8.21 9.19 7.77
C TYR A 97 7.55 10.11 8.81
N VAL A 98 8.34 10.99 9.44
CA VAL A 98 7.85 11.95 10.42
C VAL A 98 6.96 13.01 9.76
N SER A 99 7.39 13.58 8.62
CA SER A 99 6.63 14.62 7.93
C SER A 99 5.29 14.11 7.37
N ASN A 100 5.23 12.86 6.91
CA ASN A 100 3.98 12.23 6.49
C ASN A 100 2.99 12.15 7.67
N ASP A 101 3.42 11.66 8.83
CA ASP A 101 2.54 11.57 10.00
C ASP A 101 2.07 12.95 10.48
N GLN A 102 2.96 13.96 10.45
CA GLN A 102 2.61 15.35 10.79
C GLN A 102 1.62 15.97 9.79
N SER A 103 1.65 15.58 8.52
CA SER A 103 0.76 16.11 7.48
C SER A 103 -0.69 15.64 7.61
N ILE A 104 -0.96 14.60 8.39
CA ILE A 104 -2.31 14.03 8.59
C ILE A 104 -3.29 15.03 9.25
N SER A 105 -2.83 16.10 9.84
CA SER A 105 -3.69 17.12 10.50
C SER A 105 -4.54 17.98 9.55
N GLY A 106 -4.49 17.76 8.25
CA GLY A 106 -5.19 18.55 7.23
C GLY A 106 -6.26 17.80 6.42
N CYS A 107 -6.77 16.68 6.92
CA CYS A 107 -7.85 15.95 6.25
C CYS A 107 -9.16 16.76 6.23
N LEU A 108 -10.09 16.37 5.36
CA LEU A 108 -11.44 16.91 5.25
C LEU A 108 -12.05 17.22 6.61
N ASP A 109 -12.75 18.34 6.69
CA ASP A 109 -13.61 18.66 7.84
C ASP A 109 -14.59 17.49 8.06
N SER A 110 -14.64 16.98 9.28
CA SER A 110 -15.53 15.89 9.71
C SER A 110 -17.02 16.22 9.53
N GLY A 111 -17.37 17.48 9.26
CA GLY A 111 -18.71 17.94 8.93
C GLY A 111 -19.01 18.01 7.42
N SER A 112 -18.03 17.80 6.54
CA SER A 112 -18.25 17.94 5.10
C SER A 112 -19.20 16.88 4.53
N ASP A 113 -19.91 17.25 3.44
CA ASP A 113 -20.85 16.34 2.77
C ASP A 113 -20.14 15.06 2.27
N VAL A 114 -18.92 15.19 1.77
CA VAL A 114 -18.11 14.07 1.29
C VAL A 114 -17.76 13.12 2.44
N TRP A 115 -17.35 13.66 3.61
CA TRP A 115 -17.08 12.87 4.80
C TRP A 115 -18.31 12.07 5.25
N ASN A 116 -19.45 12.76 5.37
CA ASN A 116 -20.71 12.15 5.76
C ASN A 116 -21.20 11.10 4.75
N PHE A 117 -20.96 11.34 3.47
CA PHE A 117 -21.32 10.37 2.42
C PHE A 117 -20.48 9.09 2.54
N VAL A 118 -19.15 9.20 2.68
CA VAL A 118 -18.26 8.05 2.87
C VAL A 118 -18.61 7.30 4.15
N ARG A 119 -18.89 8.00 5.25
CA ARG A 119 -19.34 7.40 6.52
C ARG A 119 -20.61 6.56 6.33
N ASN A 120 -21.59 7.08 5.59
CA ASN A 120 -22.81 6.33 5.30
C ASN A 120 -22.54 5.08 4.45
N ILE A 121 -21.68 5.17 3.44
CA ILE A 121 -21.29 4.01 2.64
C ILE A 121 -20.55 2.98 3.49
N ALA A 122 -19.65 3.41 4.37
CA ALA A 122 -18.91 2.54 5.29
C ALA A 122 -19.87 1.74 6.19
N CYS A 123 -20.95 2.36 6.68
CA CYS A 123 -21.98 1.69 7.45
C CYS A 123 -22.63 0.53 6.66
N TYR A 124 -22.96 0.75 5.38
CA TYR A 124 -23.50 -0.33 4.52
C TYR A 124 -22.51 -1.45 4.25
N LEU A 125 -21.21 -1.13 4.19
CA LEU A 125 -20.17 -2.10 3.88
C LEU A 125 -19.75 -2.93 5.09
N TRP A 126 -19.65 -2.31 6.26
CA TRP A 126 -18.88 -2.86 7.37
C TRP A 126 -19.68 -3.15 8.64
N ALA A 127 -20.98 -2.77 8.72
CA ALA A 127 -21.78 -3.02 9.93
C ALA A 127 -21.79 -4.49 10.37
N ASP A 128 -21.70 -5.43 9.43
CA ASP A 128 -21.66 -6.87 9.72
C ASP A 128 -20.37 -7.30 10.48
N LEU A 129 -19.31 -6.46 10.52
CA LEU A 129 -18.11 -6.71 11.31
C LEU A 129 -18.38 -6.72 12.81
N GLU A 130 -19.44 -6.08 13.27
CA GLU A 130 -19.83 -6.11 14.69
C GLU A 130 -20.07 -7.55 15.16
N GLY A 131 -20.59 -8.40 14.30
CA GLY A 131 -20.79 -9.84 14.58
C GLY A 131 -19.49 -10.66 14.72
N LEU A 132 -18.35 -10.11 14.28
CA LEU A 132 -17.04 -10.77 14.39
C LEU A 132 -16.40 -10.63 15.77
N SER A 133 -16.82 -9.66 16.59
CA SER A 133 -16.20 -9.38 17.88
C SER A 133 -16.07 -10.61 18.78
N GLY A 134 -17.09 -11.46 18.83
CA GLY A 134 -17.04 -12.72 19.58
C GLY A 134 -16.02 -13.73 19.04
N ALA A 135 -15.85 -13.81 17.72
CA ALA A 135 -14.85 -14.68 17.11
C ALA A 135 -13.43 -14.15 17.30
N LEU A 136 -13.25 -12.83 17.25
CA LEU A 136 -11.95 -12.16 17.50
C LEU A 136 -11.54 -12.33 18.98
N TYR A 137 -12.47 -12.22 19.90
CA TYR A 137 -12.22 -12.45 21.33
C TYR A 137 -11.65 -13.83 21.60
N CYS A 138 -12.11 -14.84 20.86
CA CYS A 138 -11.65 -16.22 20.98
C CYS A 138 -10.52 -16.59 20.01
N ALA A 139 -10.08 -15.67 19.15
CA ALA A 139 -9.06 -15.98 18.15
C ALA A 139 -7.68 -16.15 18.81
N PRO A 140 -7.01 -17.30 18.60
CA PRO A 140 -5.67 -17.49 19.14
C PRO A 140 -4.70 -16.51 18.50
N GLY A 141 -3.86 -15.89 19.31
CA GLY A 141 -2.75 -15.08 18.81
C GLY A 141 -1.74 -15.97 18.07
N VAL A 142 -1.27 -15.50 16.92
CA VAL A 142 -0.24 -16.17 16.13
C VAL A 142 0.99 -15.27 16.01
N PHE A 143 2.16 -15.81 16.36
CA PHE A 143 3.40 -15.06 16.16
C PHE A 143 3.84 -15.13 14.70
N GLY A 144 4.02 -13.97 14.08
CA GLY A 144 4.66 -13.86 12.77
C GLY A 144 6.16 -14.15 12.82
N SER A 145 6.78 -14.39 11.66
CA SER A 145 8.23 -14.60 11.53
C SER A 145 9.05 -13.30 11.67
N GLY A 146 8.39 -12.13 11.72
CA GLY A 146 9.03 -10.81 11.77
C GLY A 146 9.85 -10.55 13.05
N ALA A 147 10.72 -9.55 13.06
CA ALA A 147 11.42 -9.08 14.26
C ALA A 147 10.42 -8.39 15.22
N THR A 148 10.73 -8.36 16.52
CA THR A 148 9.98 -7.64 17.55
C THR A 148 10.74 -6.38 17.99
N ALA A 149 10.02 -5.39 18.54
CA ALA A 149 10.64 -4.16 19.04
C ALA A 149 11.67 -4.44 20.15
N GLU A 150 11.40 -5.43 20.99
CA GLU A 150 12.26 -5.92 22.07
C GLU A 150 13.50 -6.65 21.56
N ARG A 151 13.55 -7.01 20.26
CA ARG A 151 14.62 -7.82 19.65
C ARG A 151 14.71 -9.24 20.19
N LEU A 152 13.57 -9.83 20.55
CA LEU A 152 13.50 -11.20 21.05
C LEU A 152 13.97 -12.21 19.99
N ALA A 153 14.66 -13.25 20.43
CA ALA A 153 14.96 -14.40 19.59
C ALA A 153 13.67 -15.16 19.22
N PHE A 154 13.72 -15.99 18.18
CA PHE A 154 12.52 -16.67 17.67
C PHE A 154 11.83 -17.54 18.75
N ASN A 155 12.59 -18.23 19.58
CA ASN A 155 12.11 -19.06 20.67
C ASN A 155 11.61 -18.25 21.89
N GLU A 156 12.06 -17.01 22.07
CA GLU A 156 11.68 -16.15 23.21
C GLU A 156 10.33 -15.45 23.00
N ARG A 157 9.88 -15.31 21.75
CA ARG A 157 8.63 -14.61 21.43
C ARG A 157 7.38 -15.26 22.00
N HIS A 158 7.44 -16.57 22.21
CA HIS A 158 6.33 -17.32 22.78
C HIS A 158 6.20 -17.14 24.30
N SER A 159 7.20 -16.56 24.96
CA SER A 159 7.19 -16.25 26.38
C SER A 159 6.87 -14.78 26.61
N ILE A 160 5.60 -14.41 26.45
CA ILE A 160 5.13 -13.05 26.72
C ILE A 160 5.21 -12.81 28.22
N ARG A 161 5.95 -11.78 28.62
CA ARG A 161 6.12 -11.36 30.00
C ARG A 161 5.42 -10.05 30.33
N GLN A 162 5.06 -9.29 29.32
CA GLN A 162 4.44 -7.98 29.45
C GLN A 162 3.13 -7.96 28.68
N TRP A 163 2.10 -7.34 29.24
CA TRP A 163 0.80 -7.20 28.59
C TRP A 163 0.19 -5.85 28.88
N PRO A 164 -0.26 -5.09 27.85
CA PRO A 164 -0.95 -3.82 28.07
C PRO A 164 -2.27 -4.01 28.79
N ARG A 165 -2.48 -3.27 29.88
CA ARG A 165 -3.74 -3.22 30.62
C ARG A 165 -4.84 -2.63 29.75
N ARG A 166 -4.47 -1.68 28.90
CA ARG A 166 -5.34 -1.14 27.85
C ARG A 166 -5.80 -2.27 26.94
N GLY A 167 -7.12 -2.43 26.79
CA GLY A 167 -7.72 -3.44 25.95
C GLY A 167 -7.65 -4.87 26.52
N ASP A 168 -7.51 -5.05 27.82
CA ASP A 168 -7.61 -6.38 28.42
C ASP A 168 -9.04 -6.96 28.32
N GLU A 169 -10.06 -6.09 28.19
CA GLU A 169 -11.44 -6.52 27.87
C GLU A 169 -11.56 -7.11 26.47
N SER A 170 -10.85 -6.55 25.48
CA SER A 170 -10.84 -7.06 24.10
C SER A 170 -9.89 -8.25 23.92
N PHE A 171 -8.77 -8.25 24.63
CA PHE A 171 -7.70 -9.24 24.57
C PHE A 171 -7.30 -9.68 25.97
N PRO A 172 -8.08 -10.53 26.66
CA PRO A 172 -7.74 -10.97 27.99
C PRO A 172 -6.38 -11.67 28.02
N ALA A 173 -5.49 -11.19 28.87
CA ALA A 173 -4.16 -11.75 29.01
C ALA A 173 -4.19 -13.24 29.34
N SER A 174 -5.11 -13.64 30.23
CA SER A 174 -5.32 -15.04 30.64
C SER A 174 -5.65 -15.97 29.46
N PHE A 175 -6.29 -15.46 28.40
CA PHE A 175 -6.67 -16.25 27.25
C PHE A 175 -5.58 -16.25 26.16
N HIS A 176 -4.98 -15.08 25.88
CA HIS A 176 -4.04 -14.91 24.78
C HIS A 176 -2.61 -15.35 25.12
N THR A 177 -2.23 -15.43 26.41
CA THR A 177 -0.89 -15.84 26.84
C THR A 177 -0.81 -17.29 27.31
N SER A 178 -1.93 -17.97 27.52
CA SER A 178 -2.03 -19.31 28.13
C SER A 178 -1.77 -20.50 27.19
N HIS A 179 -1.30 -20.28 25.98
CA HIS A 179 -1.07 -21.35 24.99
C HIS A 179 0.20 -22.18 25.24
N SER A 180 0.92 -21.95 26.32
CA SER A 180 1.98 -22.83 26.83
C SER A 180 1.49 -23.65 28.01
N GLU A 181 1.93 -24.89 28.09
CA GLU A 181 1.66 -25.80 29.22
C GLU A 181 2.00 -25.12 30.56
N GLY A 182 0.98 -24.64 31.30
CA GLY A 182 1.20 -23.93 32.56
C GLY A 182 0.36 -22.66 32.78
N GLY A 183 -0.78 -22.53 32.09
CA GLY A 183 -1.55 -21.29 31.90
C GLY A 183 -1.90 -20.43 33.11
N SER A 184 -2.05 -20.94 34.32
CA SER A 184 -2.35 -20.11 35.49
C SER A 184 -1.11 -19.46 36.13
N GLU A 185 0.02 -20.16 36.15
CA GLU A 185 1.28 -19.64 36.73
C GLU A 185 1.89 -18.54 35.84
N LEU A 186 1.65 -18.60 34.50
CA LEU A 186 2.12 -17.60 33.56
C LEU A 186 1.37 -16.26 33.72
N TYR A 187 0.06 -16.31 33.97
CA TYR A 187 -0.74 -15.09 34.18
C TYR A 187 -0.31 -14.33 35.41
N ASP A 188 -0.05 -15.04 36.53
CA ASP A 188 0.41 -14.44 37.78
C ASP A 188 1.83 -13.82 37.70
N SER A 189 2.57 -14.18 36.65
CA SER A 189 3.92 -13.64 36.36
C SER A 189 3.95 -12.53 35.33
N LEU A 190 2.79 -12.14 34.74
CA LEU A 190 2.72 -11.08 33.75
C LEU A 190 2.87 -9.70 34.39
N ASP A 191 3.72 -8.90 33.78
CA ASP A 191 3.84 -7.47 34.05
C ASP A 191 2.78 -6.72 33.24
N LEU A 192 1.78 -6.17 33.92
CA LEU A 192 0.68 -5.43 33.29
C LEU A 192 1.10 -3.96 33.11
N LEU A 193 1.25 -3.56 31.85
CA LEU A 193 1.73 -2.22 31.47
C LEU A 193 0.58 -1.20 31.43
N GLU A 194 0.79 -0.04 32.04
CA GLU A 194 -0.02 1.16 31.77
C GLU A 194 0.34 1.74 30.40
N GLU A 195 -0.51 2.61 29.82
CA GLU A 195 -0.33 3.12 28.45
C GLU A 195 1.01 3.84 28.25
N GLU A 196 1.50 4.55 29.27
CA GLU A 196 2.78 5.25 29.25
C GLU A 196 3.98 4.29 29.24
N GLU A 197 3.81 3.09 29.79
CA GLU A 197 4.84 2.04 29.89
C GLU A 197 4.88 1.17 28.64
N GLU A 198 3.84 1.20 27.80
CA GLU A 198 3.83 0.44 26.54
C GLU A 198 5.04 0.78 25.68
N MET A 199 5.71 -0.24 25.16
CA MET A 199 6.86 -0.03 24.29
C MET A 199 6.44 0.59 22.96
N PRO A 200 7.11 1.66 22.47
CA PRO A 200 6.87 2.19 21.13
C PRO A 200 7.34 1.22 20.06
N ALA A 201 6.69 1.21 18.91
CA ALA A 201 7.18 0.51 17.73
C ALA A 201 8.53 1.09 17.29
N ARG A 202 9.48 0.25 16.93
CA ARG A 202 10.84 0.66 16.57
C ARG A 202 10.95 0.89 15.06
N VAL A 203 11.21 2.13 14.64
CA VAL A 203 11.34 2.50 13.24
C VAL A 203 12.69 2.08 12.68
N VAL A 204 12.69 1.31 11.59
CA VAL A 204 13.89 0.80 10.93
C VAL A 204 13.80 0.95 9.42
N GLN A 205 14.96 0.90 8.75
CA GLN A 205 15.07 0.93 7.30
C GLN A 205 15.44 -0.45 6.76
N VAL A 206 14.71 -0.91 5.75
CA VAL A 206 15.03 -2.13 5.02
C VAL A 206 15.31 -1.82 3.54
N PRO A 207 16.17 -2.57 2.85
CA PRO A 207 16.42 -2.40 1.42
C PRO A 207 15.12 -2.52 0.61
N LYS A 208 14.89 -1.61 -0.35
CA LYS A 208 13.78 -1.69 -1.31
C LYS A 208 14.27 -1.55 -2.73
N THR A 209 15.04 -0.50 -2.98
CA THR A 209 15.61 -0.17 -4.30
C THR A 209 16.97 0.47 -4.12
N LEU A 210 17.74 0.60 -5.21
CA LEU A 210 19.00 1.38 -5.21
C LEU A 210 18.78 2.85 -4.81
N LYS A 211 17.58 3.39 -4.99
CA LYS A 211 17.26 4.81 -4.80
C LYS A 211 16.83 5.13 -3.38
N THR A 212 15.96 4.32 -2.81
CA THR A 212 15.34 4.59 -1.51
C THR A 212 15.16 3.32 -0.69
N PRO A 213 15.43 3.34 0.63
CA PRO A 213 15.05 2.26 1.53
C PRO A 213 13.54 2.30 1.77
N ARG A 214 13.00 1.25 2.38
CA ARG A 214 11.65 1.20 2.91
C ARG A 214 11.70 1.41 4.42
N THR A 215 10.90 2.35 4.92
CA THR A 215 10.71 2.54 6.36
C THR A 215 9.66 1.57 6.86
N ILE A 216 9.97 0.81 7.89
CA ILE A 216 9.03 -0.08 8.58
C ILE A 216 9.08 0.19 10.08
N SER A 217 7.98 -0.07 10.77
CA SER A 217 7.90 -0.04 12.22
C SER A 217 7.82 -1.48 12.74
N VAL A 218 8.77 -1.85 13.56
CA VAL A 218 8.81 -3.17 14.20
C VAL A 218 7.98 -3.09 15.46
N GLU A 219 6.93 -3.88 15.53
CA GLU A 219 5.95 -3.87 16.61
C GLU A 219 6.48 -4.58 17.88
N PRO A 220 6.00 -4.19 19.09
CA PRO A 220 6.15 -5.00 20.30
C PRO A 220 5.49 -6.38 20.14
N SER A 221 6.06 -7.40 20.77
CA SER A 221 5.60 -8.79 20.64
C SER A 221 4.13 -8.98 21.03
N TYR A 222 3.68 -8.37 22.12
CA TYR A 222 2.30 -8.41 22.57
C TYR A 222 1.34 -7.70 21.62
N MET A 223 1.74 -6.58 21.01
CA MET A 223 0.92 -5.90 19.97
C MET A 223 0.86 -6.72 18.69
N MET A 224 1.98 -7.30 18.28
CA MET A 224 2.01 -8.20 17.12
C MET A 224 1.02 -9.37 17.30
N LEU A 225 0.95 -9.95 18.50
CA LEU A 225 0.05 -11.04 18.82
C LEU A 225 -1.42 -10.61 18.67
N ARG A 226 -1.81 -9.47 19.28
CA ARG A 226 -3.15 -8.89 19.14
C ARG A 226 -3.50 -8.58 17.69
N GLN A 227 -2.59 -7.96 16.95
CA GLN A 227 -2.79 -7.63 15.53
C GLN A 227 -2.99 -8.87 14.67
N GLN A 228 -2.22 -9.91 14.87
CA GLN A 228 -2.33 -11.16 14.10
C GLN A 228 -3.63 -11.92 14.39
N SER A 229 -4.16 -11.86 15.61
CA SER A 229 -5.44 -12.49 15.94
C SER A 229 -6.62 -11.84 15.18
N ILE A 230 -6.51 -10.56 14.84
CA ILE A 230 -7.50 -9.84 14.02
C ILE A 230 -7.21 -10.03 12.52
N ALA A 231 -5.96 -9.81 12.09
CA ALA A 231 -5.60 -9.70 10.69
C ALA A 231 -5.95 -10.96 9.90
N LYS A 232 -5.62 -12.13 10.43
CA LYS A 232 -5.82 -13.40 9.74
C LYS A 232 -7.30 -13.72 9.47
N PRO A 233 -8.20 -13.73 10.46
CA PRO A 233 -9.63 -13.96 10.20
C PRO A 233 -10.27 -12.85 9.37
N LEU A 234 -9.84 -11.57 9.54
CA LEU A 234 -10.33 -10.46 8.75
C LEU A 234 -9.97 -10.61 7.27
N MET A 235 -8.71 -10.91 6.96
CA MET A 235 -8.26 -11.11 5.58
C MET A 235 -8.98 -12.29 4.92
N ASP A 236 -9.17 -13.41 5.62
CA ASP A 236 -9.91 -14.55 5.10
C ASP A 236 -11.38 -14.18 4.81
N LEU A 237 -12.02 -13.45 5.70
CA LEU A 237 -13.40 -13.00 5.53
C LEU A 237 -13.57 -12.02 4.34
N LEU A 238 -12.61 -11.13 4.12
CA LEU A 238 -12.62 -10.18 3.01
C LEU A 238 -12.34 -10.86 1.67
N GLU A 239 -11.40 -11.80 1.63
CA GLU A 239 -10.96 -12.45 0.40
C GLU A 239 -11.89 -13.60 -0.02
N ASN A 240 -12.35 -14.42 0.92
CA ASN A 240 -13.14 -15.64 0.68
C ASN A 240 -14.60 -15.53 1.12
N GLY A 241 -14.90 -14.61 2.05
CA GLY A 241 -16.23 -14.37 2.58
C GLY A 241 -17.09 -13.47 1.70
N TYR A 242 -18.08 -12.84 2.32
CA TYR A 242 -19.03 -11.95 1.65
C TYR A 242 -18.73 -10.46 1.87
N LEU A 243 -17.91 -10.12 2.84
CA LEU A 243 -17.52 -8.74 3.13
C LEU A 243 -16.66 -8.16 2.01
N GLY A 244 -16.86 -6.87 1.71
CA GLY A 244 -16.14 -6.20 0.63
C GLY A 244 -16.40 -6.81 -0.76
N PHE A 245 -17.41 -7.70 -0.88
CA PHE A 245 -17.85 -8.34 -2.13
C PHE A 245 -16.71 -9.04 -2.89
N ARG A 246 -15.67 -9.49 -2.19
CA ARG A 246 -14.45 -10.09 -2.76
C ARG A 246 -13.65 -9.16 -3.66
N SER A 247 -13.83 -7.86 -3.52
CA SER A 247 -13.08 -6.83 -4.27
C SER A 247 -11.70 -6.54 -3.67
N ILE A 248 -11.49 -6.92 -2.40
CA ILE A 248 -10.24 -6.75 -1.68
C ILE A 248 -9.54 -8.10 -1.61
N ARG A 249 -8.25 -8.12 -2.00
CA ARG A 249 -7.43 -9.33 -1.99
C ARG A 249 -6.11 -9.10 -1.29
N PHE A 250 -5.52 -10.20 -0.77
CA PHE A 250 -4.29 -10.17 0.01
C PHE A 250 -3.29 -11.23 -0.42
N THR A 251 -3.76 -12.37 -0.92
CA THR A 251 -2.95 -13.54 -1.27
C THR A 251 -2.79 -13.71 -2.77
N ASP A 252 -3.81 -13.33 -3.55
CA ASP A 252 -3.83 -13.52 -5.01
C ASP A 252 -3.67 -12.19 -5.76
N GLN A 253 -2.46 -11.96 -6.28
CA GLN A 253 -2.14 -10.81 -7.14
C GLN A 253 -2.57 -11.00 -8.61
N THR A 254 -2.95 -12.22 -9.00
CA THR A 254 -3.24 -12.53 -10.41
C THR A 254 -4.47 -11.80 -10.89
N VAL A 255 -5.45 -11.56 -10.02
CA VAL A 255 -6.68 -10.82 -10.35
C VAL A 255 -6.36 -9.39 -10.77
N ASN A 256 -5.61 -8.64 -9.96
CA ASN A 256 -5.22 -7.27 -10.30
C ASN A 256 -4.35 -7.23 -11.56
N ARG A 257 -3.42 -8.18 -11.73
CA ARG A 257 -2.59 -8.28 -12.94
C ARG A 257 -3.45 -8.52 -14.18
N GLU A 258 -4.42 -9.42 -14.12
CA GLU A 258 -5.31 -9.70 -15.24
C GLU A 258 -6.21 -8.51 -15.57
N LEU A 259 -6.75 -7.82 -14.56
CA LEU A 259 -7.53 -6.60 -14.78
C LEU A 259 -6.68 -5.47 -15.38
N ALA A 260 -5.41 -5.32 -14.96
CA ALA A 260 -4.49 -4.38 -15.58
C ALA A 260 -4.19 -4.77 -17.04
N ARG A 261 -4.03 -6.08 -17.33
CA ARG A 261 -3.88 -6.57 -18.71
C ARG A 261 -5.11 -6.24 -19.57
N ILE A 262 -6.31 -6.52 -19.07
CA ILE A 262 -7.59 -6.19 -19.76
C ILE A 262 -7.69 -4.68 -20.00
N GLY A 263 -7.49 -3.86 -18.96
CA GLY A 263 -7.52 -2.40 -19.10
C GLY A 263 -6.46 -1.84 -20.06
N SER A 264 -5.37 -2.59 -20.31
CA SER A 264 -4.37 -2.23 -21.31
C SER A 264 -4.78 -2.55 -22.75
N ILE A 265 -5.81 -3.37 -22.98
CA ILE A 265 -6.32 -3.71 -24.32
C ILE A 265 -7.23 -2.61 -24.84
N ASP A 266 -8.22 -2.22 -24.05
CA ASP A 266 -9.34 -1.38 -24.46
C ASP A 266 -9.43 -0.03 -23.74
N GLY A 267 -8.60 0.18 -22.69
CA GLY A 267 -8.62 1.39 -21.88
C GLY A 267 -9.80 1.48 -20.92
N SER A 268 -10.59 0.40 -20.77
CA SER A 268 -11.80 0.38 -19.92
C SER A 268 -11.52 0.50 -18.43
N LEU A 269 -10.35 0.00 -17.97
CA LEU A 269 -9.93 0.01 -16.58
C LEU A 269 -8.69 0.88 -16.39
N SER A 270 -8.66 1.58 -15.29
CA SER A 270 -7.53 2.41 -14.82
C SER A 270 -6.87 1.79 -13.60
N THR A 271 -5.55 1.95 -13.51
CA THR A 271 -4.76 1.54 -12.34
C THR A 271 -4.29 2.77 -11.58
N ILE A 272 -4.52 2.81 -10.27
CA ILE A 272 -4.19 3.92 -9.38
C ILE A 272 -3.18 3.41 -8.35
N ASP A 273 -2.04 4.12 -8.20
CA ASP A 273 -0.99 3.88 -7.21
C ASP A 273 -0.98 5.03 -6.19
N LEU A 274 -0.74 4.73 -4.93
CA LEU A 274 -0.65 5.72 -3.87
C LEU A 274 0.81 5.85 -3.37
N SER A 275 1.24 7.08 -3.14
CA SER A 275 2.55 7.37 -2.54
C SER A 275 2.44 7.37 -1.03
N ASP A 276 3.30 6.57 -0.36
CA ASP A 276 3.34 6.45 1.10
C ASP A 276 1.97 6.06 1.70
N ALA A 277 1.22 5.21 1.00
CA ALA A 277 -0.17 4.86 1.29
C ALA A 277 -0.42 4.55 2.77
N SER A 278 0.32 3.60 3.34
CA SER A 278 0.21 3.20 4.74
C SER A 278 0.57 4.31 5.73
N ASP A 279 1.45 5.23 5.36
CA ASP A 279 1.88 6.34 6.23
C ASP A 279 0.87 7.49 6.27
N LEU A 280 -0.16 7.47 5.42
CA LEU A 280 -1.15 8.54 5.27
C LEU A 280 -2.58 8.12 5.68
N VAL A 281 -2.81 6.87 6.03
CA VAL A 281 -4.11 6.43 6.56
C VAL A 281 -4.31 7.00 7.96
N SER A 282 -5.15 8.02 8.06
CA SER A 282 -5.47 8.73 9.31
C SER A 282 -6.21 7.84 10.29
N LEU A 283 -5.90 7.97 11.59
CA LEU A 283 -6.67 7.32 12.66
C LEU A 283 -8.14 7.78 12.66
N ASP A 284 -8.39 9.05 12.35
CA ASP A 284 -9.75 9.60 12.35
C ASP A 284 -10.58 9.05 11.20
N VAL A 285 -9.98 8.81 10.02
CA VAL A 285 -10.63 8.14 8.90
C VAL A 285 -10.99 6.70 9.27
N VAL A 286 -10.09 5.97 9.93
CA VAL A 286 -10.37 4.60 10.39
C VAL A 286 -11.50 4.58 11.41
N LYS A 287 -11.50 5.50 12.38
CA LYS A 287 -12.60 5.63 13.35
C LYS A 287 -13.94 5.90 12.66
N MET A 288 -13.97 6.80 11.67
CA MET A 288 -15.18 7.11 10.91
C MET A 288 -15.69 5.91 10.11
N ILE A 289 -14.80 5.20 9.44
CA ILE A 289 -15.18 4.03 8.60
C ILE A 289 -15.79 2.91 9.45
N PHE A 290 -15.27 2.68 10.65
CA PHE A 290 -15.73 1.58 11.53
C PHE A 290 -16.64 2.05 12.68
N GLU A 291 -17.16 3.27 12.63
CA GLU A 291 -18.08 3.83 13.63
C GLU A 291 -19.32 2.97 13.84
N SER A 292 -19.83 2.33 12.77
CA SER A 292 -21.01 1.47 12.81
C SER A 292 -20.77 0.07 13.42
N CYS A 293 -19.52 -0.27 13.73
CA CYS A 293 -19.12 -1.52 14.37
C CYS A 293 -18.19 -1.24 15.55
N PRO A 294 -18.72 -0.67 16.65
CA PRO A 294 -17.92 -0.15 17.76
C PRO A 294 -17.09 -1.23 18.47
N SER A 295 -17.56 -2.45 18.60
CA SER A 295 -16.78 -3.53 19.19
C SER A 295 -15.58 -3.89 18.31
N PHE A 296 -15.77 -4.00 16.99
CA PHE A 296 -14.66 -4.22 16.06
C PHE A 296 -13.65 -3.05 16.07
N LEU A 297 -14.16 -1.81 16.09
CA LEU A 297 -13.31 -0.62 16.19
C LEU A 297 -12.48 -0.65 17.49
N GLN A 298 -13.07 -1.06 18.61
CA GLN A 298 -12.34 -1.18 19.87
C GLN A 298 -11.20 -2.19 19.77
N PHE A 299 -11.40 -3.35 19.15
CA PHE A 299 -10.32 -4.31 18.88
C PHE A 299 -9.18 -3.70 18.07
N LEU A 300 -9.49 -2.90 17.04
CA LEU A 300 -8.50 -2.19 16.25
C LEU A 300 -7.69 -1.19 17.10
N LEU A 301 -8.36 -0.41 17.93
CA LEU A 301 -7.73 0.58 18.80
C LEU A 301 -6.86 -0.06 19.89
N ASP A 302 -7.32 -1.16 20.49
CA ASP A 302 -6.60 -1.89 21.54
C ASP A 302 -5.38 -2.66 21.03
N SER A 303 -5.34 -2.96 19.74
CA SER A 303 -4.19 -3.62 19.08
C SER A 303 -3.23 -2.63 18.40
N ARG A 304 -3.57 -1.32 18.41
CA ARG A 304 -2.76 -0.29 17.75
C ARG A 304 -1.60 0.17 18.64
N THR A 305 -0.39 0.20 18.09
CA THR A 305 0.75 0.89 18.72
C THR A 305 0.66 2.38 18.44
N SER A 306 0.49 3.20 19.49
CA SER A 306 0.26 4.64 19.39
C SER A 306 1.53 5.47 19.25
N ARG A 307 2.70 4.90 19.54
CA ARG A 307 4.00 5.59 19.59
C ARG A 307 5.05 4.88 18.74
N ALA A 308 5.97 5.65 18.16
CA ALA A 308 7.09 5.10 17.38
C ALA A 308 8.41 5.71 17.84
N GLN A 309 9.43 4.86 18.06
CA GLN A 309 10.78 5.25 18.39
C GLN A 309 11.66 5.35 17.15
N LEU A 310 12.23 6.51 16.92
CA LEU A 310 13.17 6.79 15.84
C LEU A 310 14.59 6.33 16.21
N PRO A 311 15.52 6.21 15.23
CA PRO A 311 16.89 5.76 15.50
C PRO A 311 17.72 6.63 16.43
N ASP A 312 17.36 7.90 16.59
CA ASP A 312 17.95 8.85 17.54
C ASP A 312 17.37 8.72 18.95
N ASN A 313 16.55 7.69 19.20
CA ASN A 313 15.81 7.41 20.42
C ASN A 313 14.67 8.40 20.73
N SER A 314 14.40 9.38 19.88
CA SER A 314 13.21 10.20 20.03
C SER A 314 11.93 9.36 19.80
N VAL A 315 10.88 9.68 20.55
CA VAL A 315 9.58 8.99 20.46
C VAL A 315 8.54 9.99 19.97
N ILE A 316 7.78 9.58 18.96
CA ILE A 316 6.68 10.36 18.40
C ILE A 316 5.35 9.64 18.63
N THR A 317 4.28 10.41 18.87
CA THR A 317 2.91 9.90 18.87
C THR A 317 2.39 9.90 17.45
N LEU A 318 1.82 8.76 17.01
CA LEU A 318 1.37 8.55 15.64
C LEU A 318 -0.07 9.04 15.45
N ARG A 319 -0.28 9.84 14.40
CA ARG A 319 -1.60 10.29 13.92
C ARG A 319 -2.19 9.31 12.91
N LYS A 320 -1.34 8.58 12.19
CA LYS A 320 -1.77 7.49 11.30
C LYS A 320 -2.30 6.31 12.11
N PHE A 321 -3.14 5.50 11.51
CA PHE A 321 -3.68 4.31 12.14
C PHE A 321 -2.58 3.28 12.45
N ALA A 322 -1.77 2.93 11.47
CA ALA A 322 -0.69 1.95 11.59
C ALA A 322 0.47 2.31 10.66
N SER A 323 1.64 1.78 10.95
CA SER A 323 2.80 1.85 10.06
C SER A 323 3.00 0.52 9.35
N MET A 324 3.69 0.53 8.21
CA MET A 324 4.16 -0.70 7.56
C MET A 324 5.00 -1.52 8.56
N GLY A 325 4.57 -2.74 8.85
CA GLY A 325 5.12 -3.63 9.89
C GLY A 325 4.07 -4.09 10.89
N SER A 326 3.02 -3.28 11.14
CA SER A 326 1.80 -3.75 11.80
C SER A 326 1.06 -4.74 10.89
N ALA A 327 0.57 -5.84 11.46
CA ALA A 327 -0.21 -6.82 10.72
C ALA A 327 -1.56 -6.26 10.23
N LEU A 328 -2.07 -5.21 10.87
CA LEU A 328 -3.32 -4.54 10.50
C LEU A 328 -3.14 -3.43 9.45
N CYS A 329 -1.90 -3.02 9.16
CA CYS A 329 -1.64 -1.99 8.18
C CYS A 329 -2.28 -2.33 6.83
N PHE A 330 -1.92 -3.46 6.26
CA PHE A 330 -2.33 -3.89 4.92
C PHE A 330 -3.85 -4.15 4.78
N PRO A 331 -4.52 -4.90 5.68
CA PRO A 331 -5.97 -5.10 5.54
C PRO A 331 -6.78 -3.82 5.78
N ILE A 332 -6.41 -2.98 6.75
CA ILE A 332 -7.18 -1.79 7.06
C ILE A 332 -6.98 -0.70 5.98
N GLU A 333 -5.76 -0.48 5.47
CA GLU A 333 -5.57 0.45 4.35
C GLU A 333 -6.38 0.05 3.12
N ALA A 334 -6.41 -1.24 2.76
CA ALA A 334 -7.19 -1.75 1.64
C ALA A 334 -8.71 -1.51 1.83
N MET A 335 -9.23 -1.70 3.06
CA MET A 335 -10.63 -1.41 3.39
C MET A 335 -10.93 0.09 3.29
N VAL A 336 -10.02 0.96 3.76
CA VAL A 336 -10.15 2.42 3.65
C VAL A 336 -10.21 2.84 2.19
N PHE A 337 -9.27 2.39 1.36
CA PHE A 337 -9.20 2.75 -0.05
C PHE A 337 -10.41 2.24 -0.83
N PHE A 338 -10.81 1.00 -0.59
CA PHE A 338 -12.03 0.43 -1.17
C PHE A 338 -13.27 1.26 -0.81
N THR A 339 -13.42 1.65 0.48
CA THR A 339 -14.57 2.41 0.95
C THR A 339 -14.65 3.79 0.26
N ILE A 340 -13.53 4.51 0.19
CA ILE A 340 -13.48 5.83 -0.45
C ILE A 340 -13.76 5.70 -1.95
N ALA A 341 -13.13 4.72 -2.62
CA ALA A 341 -13.28 4.52 -4.06
C ALA A 341 -14.72 4.15 -4.44
N ILE A 342 -15.35 3.19 -3.76
CA ILE A 342 -16.73 2.81 -4.06
C ILE A 342 -17.72 3.92 -3.71
N ALA A 343 -17.46 4.70 -2.66
CA ALA A 343 -18.29 5.86 -2.31
C ALA A 343 -18.23 6.92 -3.42
N SER A 344 -17.04 7.22 -3.94
CA SER A 344 -16.87 8.12 -5.09
C SER A 344 -17.63 7.61 -6.33
N MET A 345 -17.52 6.32 -6.66
CA MET A 345 -18.23 5.71 -7.80
C MET A 345 -19.76 5.79 -7.65
N ILE A 346 -20.30 5.58 -6.42
CA ILE A 346 -21.73 5.72 -6.13
C ILE A 346 -22.16 7.18 -6.31
N HIS A 347 -21.40 8.13 -5.76
CA HIS A 347 -21.67 9.56 -5.90
C HIS A 347 -21.72 9.99 -7.36
N GLN A 348 -20.73 9.59 -8.15
CA GLN A 348 -20.69 9.89 -9.61
C GLN A 348 -21.86 9.28 -10.37
N SER A 349 -22.42 8.16 -9.90
CA SER A 349 -23.60 7.55 -10.55
C SER A 349 -24.88 8.36 -10.39
N GLY A 350 -24.91 9.44 -9.59
CA GLY A 350 -26.07 10.26 -9.30
C GLY A 350 -27.23 9.56 -8.59
N ARG A 351 -27.01 8.34 -8.07
CA ARG A 351 -28.03 7.54 -7.39
C ARG A 351 -27.64 7.33 -5.94
N GLY A 352 -28.63 7.28 -5.03
CA GLY A 352 -28.39 7.01 -3.62
C GLY A 352 -27.80 5.61 -3.38
N PRO A 353 -27.15 5.38 -2.22
CA PRO A 353 -26.59 4.09 -1.85
C PRO A 353 -27.70 3.06 -1.65
N SER A 354 -27.43 1.83 -2.11
CA SER A 354 -28.25 0.65 -1.80
C SER A 354 -27.37 -0.59 -1.86
N LYS A 355 -27.71 -1.64 -1.13
CA LYS A 355 -26.95 -2.91 -1.12
C LYS A 355 -26.76 -3.46 -2.54
N TYR A 356 -27.80 -3.40 -3.37
CA TYR A 356 -27.71 -3.82 -4.76
C TYR A 356 -26.70 -2.99 -5.56
N LYS A 357 -26.72 -1.66 -5.41
CA LYS A 357 -25.79 -0.77 -6.14
C LYS A 357 -24.36 -0.99 -5.69
N LEU A 358 -24.13 -1.14 -4.39
CA LEU A 358 -22.81 -1.50 -3.84
C LEU A 358 -22.30 -2.80 -4.44
N GLU A 359 -23.11 -3.85 -4.47
CA GLU A 359 -22.74 -5.12 -5.07
C GLU A 359 -22.42 -5.03 -6.56
N GLN A 360 -23.17 -4.23 -7.33
CA GLN A 360 -22.89 -4.06 -8.76
C GLN A 360 -21.59 -3.31 -9.02
N LEU A 361 -21.32 -2.22 -8.28
CA LEU A 361 -20.11 -1.43 -8.45
C LEU A 361 -18.87 -2.14 -7.89
N SER A 362 -19.03 -2.88 -6.82
CA SER A 362 -17.90 -3.64 -6.24
C SER A 362 -17.30 -4.67 -7.19
N LYS A 363 -18.09 -5.21 -8.12
CA LYS A 363 -17.60 -6.10 -9.19
C LYS A 363 -16.69 -5.41 -10.21
N GLN A 364 -16.67 -4.07 -10.21
CA GLN A 364 -15.89 -3.24 -11.14
C GLN A 364 -14.63 -2.66 -10.51
N ILE A 365 -14.41 -2.91 -9.22
CA ILE A 365 -13.25 -2.43 -8.48
C ILE A 365 -12.44 -3.60 -7.93
N ALA A 366 -11.13 -3.50 -7.96
CA ALA A 366 -10.24 -4.43 -7.30
C ALA A 366 -9.18 -3.68 -6.50
N VAL A 367 -8.93 -4.14 -5.27
CA VAL A 367 -7.96 -3.54 -4.36
C VAL A 367 -7.03 -4.61 -3.84
N TYR A 368 -5.73 -4.38 -3.98
CA TYR A 368 -4.66 -5.18 -3.38
C TYR A 368 -3.68 -4.24 -2.65
N GLY A 369 -3.96 -3.98 -1.36
CA GLY A 369 -3.22 -2.96 -0.61
C GLY A 369 -3.39 -1.57 -1.23
N ASP A 370 -2.28 -0.99 -1.70
CA ASP A 370 -2.21 0.31 -2.38
C ASP A 370 -2.44 0.25 -3.91
N ASP A 371 -2.55 -0.94 -4.49
CA ASP A 371 -2.90 -1.14 -5.91
C ASP A 371 -4.42 -1.15 -6.10
N ILE A 372 -4.98 -0.09 -6.70
CA ILE A 372 -6.43 0.09 -6.91
C ILE A 372 -6.74 0.07 -8.41
N ILE A 373 -7.74 -0.71 -8.82
CA ILE A 373 -8.23 -0.76 -10.20
C ILE A 373 -9.71 -0.39 -10.21
N VAL A 374 -10.08 0.55 -11.08
CA VAL A 374 -11.45 1.05 -11.24
C VAL A 374 -11.77 1.27 -12.72
N PRO A 375 -13.07 1.40 -13.12
CA PRO A 375 -13.42 1.84 -14.44
C PRO A 375 -12.80 3.20 -14.78
N THR A 376 -12.29 3.36 -15.99
CA THR A 376 -11.60 4.59 -16.41
C THR A 376 -12.49 5.82 -16.30
N GLU A 377 -13.78 5.67 -16.57
CA GLU A 377 -14.78 6.75 -16.47
C GLU A 377 -14.94 7.30 -15.04
N THR A 378 -14.60 6.52 -14.00
CA THR A 378 -14.75 6.94 -12.60
C THR A 378 -13.41 7.29 -11.96
N ALA A 379 -12.29 7.04 -12.64
CA ALA A 379 -10.95 7.09 -12.06
C ALA A 379 -10.57 8.49 -11.53
N ASP A 380 -10.85 9.55 -12.29
CA ASP A 380 -10.52 10.93 -11.87
C ASP A 380 -11.24 11.29 -10.56
N GLY A 381 -12.55 11.03 -10.46
CA GLY A 381 -13.29 11.28 -9.22
C GLY A 381 -12.87 10.39 -8.05
N VAL A 382 -12.41 9.16 -8.31
CA VAL A 382 -11.83 8.31 -7.25
C VAL A 382 -10.52 8.91 -6.75
N MET A 383 -9.63 9.36 -7.64
CA MET A 383 -8.38 10.01 -7.27
C MET A 383 -8.62 11.29 -6.46
N ASP A 384 -9.54 12.14 -6.90
CA ASP A 384 -9.91 13.38 -6.18
C ASP A 384 -10.39 13.07 -4.75
N TRP A 385 -11.20 12.03 -4.57
CA TRP A 385 -11.68 11.66 -3.24
C TRP A 385 -10.59 11.05 -2.37
N LEU A 386 -9.71 10.21 -2.91
CA LEU A 386 -8.55 9.70 -2.16
C LEU A 386 -7.68 10.85 -1.66
N GLU A 387 -7.42 11.86 -2.51
CA GLU A 387 -6.65 13.05 -2.11
C GLU A 387 -7.39 13.92 -1.09
N ALA A 388 -8.70 14.08 -1.21
CA ALA A 388 -9.52 14.76 -0.24
C ALA A 388 -9.44 14.13 1.17
N PHE A 389 -9.29 12.80 1.26
CA PHE A 389 -9.05 12.08 2.52
C PHE A 389 -7.57 12.09 2.98
N GLY A 390 -6.74 12.95 2.39
CA GLY A 390 -5.34 13.15 2.79
C GLY A 390 -4.35 12.11 2.23
N LEU A 391 -4.82 11.22 1.36
CA LEU A 391 -3.96 10.29 0.65
C LEU A 391 -3.26 10.99 -0.50
N ARG A 392 -2.15 10.42 -0.97
CA ARG A 392 -1.36 11.03 -2.04
C ARG A 392 -1.36 10.14 -3.26
N VAL A 393 -2.14 10.52 -4.28
CA VAL A 393 -2.13 9.81 -5.57
C VAL A 393 -0.77 10.00 -6.25
N ASN A 394 -0.21 8.91 -6.74
CA ASN A 394 1.01 8.92 -7.53
C ASN A 394 0.66 9.05 -9.01
N HIS A 395 0.47 10.28 -9.49
CA HIS A 395 0.06 10.54 -10.88
C HIS A 395 1.05 10.00 -11.92
N ASP A 396 2.33 9.83 -11.58
CA ASP A 396 3.34 9.24 -12.48
C ASP A 396 3.19 7.72 -12.63
N LYS A 397 2.46 7.08 -11.71
CA LYS A 397 2.21 5.63 -11.69
C LYS A 397 0.71 5.27 -11.70
N SER A 398 -0.14 6.26 -11.81
CA SER A 398 -1.57 6.06 -12.03
C SER A 398 -1.86 6.21 -13.53
N PHE A 399 -2.44 5.17 -14.13
CA PHE A 399 -2.60 5.11 -15.57
C PHE A 399 -4.09 5.08 -15.93
N THR A 400 -4.60 6.24 -16.30
CA THR A 400 -6.01 6.47 -16.70
C THR A 400 -6.17 6.73 -18.19
N LYS A 401 -5.05 6.98 -18.91
CA LYS A 401 -5.02 7.28 -20.34
C LYS A 401 -4.13 6.30 -21.08
N GLY A 402 -4.31 6.24 -22.41
CA GLY A 402 -3.52 5.32 -23.24
C GLY A 402 -3.75 3.84 -22.89
N PHE A 403 -2.84 2.99 -23.35
CA PHE A 403 -2.94 1.53 -23.24
C PHE A 403 -1.88 0.89 -22.36
N PHE A 404 -1.18 1.68 -21.54
CA PHE A 404 -0.28 1.14 -20.51
C PHE A 404 -0.99 1.02 -19.17
N ARG A 405 -0.79 -0.11 -18.48
CA ARG A 405 -1.31 -0.36 -17.12
C ARG A 405 -0.26 -1.09 -16.29
N GLU A 406 -0.13 -0.69 -15.01
CA GLU A 406 0.72 -1.37 -14.01
C GLU A 406 -0.12 -1.71 -12.79
N SER A 407 -0.07 -2.97 -12.30
CA SER A 407 -0.61 -3.35 -11.00
C SER A 407 0.06 -4.61 -10.48
N CYS A 408 0.27 -4.68 -9.15
CA CYS A 408 0.88 -5.82 -8.47
C CYS A 408 2.20 -6.29 -9.12
N GLY A 409 2.97 -5.31 -9.64
CA GLY A 409 4.26 -5.56 -10.29
C GLY A 409 4.19 -6.24 -11.65
N GLY A 410 3.01 -6.28 -12.28
CA GLY A 410 2.80 -6.63 -13.68
C GLY A 410 2.59 -5.37 -14.53
N ASP A 411 3.32 -5.26 -15.64
CA ASP A 411 3.31 -4.13 -16.56
C ASP A 411 2.75 -4.58 -17.92
N TYR A 412 1.68 -3.95 -18.38
CA TYR A 412 0.98 -4.36 -19.61
C TYR A 412 0.82 -3.21 -20.57
N TYR A 413 0.97 -3.51 -21.86
CA TYR A 413 0.72 -2.56 -22.93
C TYR A 413 -0.01 -3.25 -24.09
N ARG A 414 -1.21 -2.79 -24.45
CA ARG A 414 -2.08 -3.37 -25.48
C ARG A 414 -2.30 -4.88 -25.31
N GLY A 415 -2.47 -5.33 -24.06
CA GLY A 415 -2.70 -6.73 -23.69
C GLY A 415 -1.43 -7.58 -23.54
N GLU A 416 -0.28 -7.06 -23.94
CA GLU A 416 1.01 -7.75 -23.87
C GLU A 416 1.75 -7.48 -22.58
N ASP A 417 2.28 -8.52 -21.96
CA ASP A 417 3.13 -8.39 -20.77
C ASP A 417 4.50 -7.82 -21.16
N ILE A 418 4.82 -6.65 -20.66
CA ILE A 418 6.10 -5.96 -20.85
C ILE A 418 6.88 -5.79 -19.54
N THR A 419 6.58 -6.62 -18.53
CA THR A 419 7.22 -6.59 -17.22
C THR A 419 8.71 -6.94 -17.34
N PRO A 420 9.62 -6.07 -16.88
CA PRO A 420 11.04 -6.37 -16.91
C PRO A 420 11.45 -7.35 -15.82
N SER A 421 12.43 -8.19 -16.10
CA SER A 421 13.11 -8.99 -15.09
C SER A 421 14.12 -8.13 -14.32
N TYR A 422 14.25 -8.36 -13.01
CA TYR A 422 15.10 -7.59 -12.12
C TYR A 422 16.27 -8.40 -11.60
N CYS A 423 17.49 -7.85 -11.66
CA CYS A 423 18.62 -8.31 -10.89
C CYS A 423 18.43 -7.84 -9.43
N ARG A 424 18.43 -8.76 -8.48
CA ARG A 424 18.28 -8.45 -7.04
C ARG A 424 19.58 -8.47 -6.27
N GLN A 425 20.49 -9.35 -6.66
CA GLN A 425 21.79 -9.50 -6.03
C GLN A 425 22.89 -8.99 -6.94
N TRP A 426 23.81 -8.22 -6.37
CA TRP A 426 25.03 -7.84 -7.07
C TRP A 426 26.02 -9.01 -6.95
N ALA A 427 26.60 -9.43 -8.09
CA ALA A 427 27.63 -10.46 -8.06
C ALA A 427 28.84 -9.93 -7.26
N ASN A 428 29.13 -10.56 -6.12
CA ASN A 428 30.24 -10.19 -5.26
C ASN A 428 31.58 -10.76 -5.70
N SER A 429 31.58 -11.72 -6.65
CA SER A 429 32.77 -12.28 -7.32
C SER A 429 32.37 -12.97 -8.60
N ILE A 430 33.19 -12.89 -9.61
CA ILE A 430 33.25 -13.82 -10.73
C ILE A 430 34.23 -14.90 -10.34
#